data_05a48a4ef380e03c323319cd1fa1ce49
#
_entry.id   05a48a4ef380e03c323319cd1fa1ce49
#
_cell.length_a   1.000
_cell.length_b   1.000
_cell.length_c   1.000
_cell.angle_alpha   90.00
_cell.angle_beta   90.00
_cell.angle_gamma   90.00
#
_symmetry.space_group_name_H-M   'P 1'
#
loop_
_entity.id
_entity.type
_entity.pdbx_description
1 polymer ?
#
loop_
_entity_poly.entity_id
_entity_poly.type
_entity_poly.pdbx_seq_one_letter_code
_entity_poly.pdbx_strand_id
1 'polypeptide(L)'
;MSIRFVIAVALALIAAAAGAAAAGRDDDRAQALAGLDAAAVELRAAAVIWFAQNGVAADDKLVLPRLGDEDPMVRELAERGMWMLWSRSGDDAIDALMTKGQDELGARDFAAAIATYSEVIRRKPAFAEGWNKRATAYFLNDELKRSLADCDQVMKRNPYHFGALSGYGQIYFQQKQYDKAIEYWERALKVNPNLGLASNIEVARKMLGQSRKSST
;
A
#
# COMPACT_ATOMS: atom_id res chain seq x y z
N MET A 1 1.88 -28.27 5.45
CA MET A 1 0.47 -27.96 5.85
C MET A 1 -0.06 -26.98 4.81
N SER A 2 -1.27 -27.16 4.25
CA SER A 2 -1.73 -26.29 3.17
C SER A 2 -2.17 -24.93 3.74
N ILE A 3 -1.91 -23.83 3.01
CA ILE A 3 -2.37 -22.45 3.29
C ILE A 3 -3.87 -22.42 3.70
N ARG A 4 -4.69 -23.30 3.12
CA ARG A 4 -6.11 -23.44 3.47
C ARG A 4 -6.35 -23.88 4.91
N PHE A 5 -5.45 -24.67 5.47
CA PHE A 5 -5.58 -25.17 6.85
C PHE A 5 -5.20 -24.09 7.87
N VAL A 6 -4.15 -23.33 7.61
CA VAL A 6 -3.70 -22.19 8.47
C VAL A 6 -4.75 -21.07 8.47
N ILE A 7 -5.31 -20.74 7.30
CA ILE A 7 -6.41 -19.78 7.18
C ILE A 7 -7.67 -20.29 7.91
N ALA A 8 -7.98 -21.58 7.83
CA ALA A 8 -9.13 -22.16 8.52
C ALA A 8 -8.97 -22.16 10.05
N VAL A 9 -7.76 -22.43 10.56
CA VAL A 9 -7.47 -22.37 12.01
C VAL A 9 -7.48 -20.93 12.52
N ALA A 10 -6.89 -19.98 11.77
CA ALA A 10 -6.94 -18.56 12.11
C ALA A 10 -8.38 -18.01 12.09
N LEU A 11 -9.18 -18.38 11.09
CA LEU A 11 -10.60 -18.01 11.00
C LEU A 11 -11.46 -18.68 12.07
N ALA A 12 -11.16 -19.93 12.49
CA ALA A 12 -11.90 -20.61 13.54
C ALA A 12 -11.62 -19.98 14.93
N LEU A 13 -10.40 -19.52 15.20
CA LEU A 13 -10.06 -18.78 16.42
C LEU A 13 -10.74 -17.38 16.46
N ILE A 14 -10.95 -16.76 15.30
CA ILE A 14 -11.65 -15.48 15.17
C ILE A 14 -13.18 -15.66 15.22
N ALA A 15 -13.72 -16.76 14.66
CA ALA A 15 -15.17 -17.01 14.61
C ALA A 15 -15.77 -17.41 15.97
N ALA A 16 -14.99 -17.97 16.88
CA ALA A 16 -15.44 -18.28 18.24
C ALA A 16 -15.72 -17.02 19.10
N ALA A 17 -15.20 -15.85 18.70
CA ALA A 17 -15.35 -14.59 19.40
C ALA A 17 -16.51 -13.70 18.90
N ALA A 18 -17.24 -14.09 17.86
CA ALA A 18 -18.26 -13.26 17.22
C ALA A 18 -19.59 -13.11 18.01
N GLY A 19 -19.68 -13.60 19.25
CA GLY A 19 -20.91 -13.67 20.03
C GLY A 19 -21.14 -12.61 21.12
N ALA A 20 -20.21 -11.63 21.34
CA ALA A 20 -20.39 -10.61 22.40
C ALA A 20 -19.93 -9.23 21.87
N ALA A 21 -20.88 -8.45 21.37
CA ALA A 21 -20.67 -7.45 20.32
C ALA A 21 -20.11 -6.06 20.70
N ALA A 22 -19.48 -5.82 21.84
CA ALA A 22 -18.75 -4.57 22.11
C ALA A 22 -17.55 -4.78 23.05
N ALA A 23 -17.70 -5.50 24.15
CA ALA A 23 -16.60 -5.87 25.05
C ALA A 23 -15.58 -6.79 24.35
N GLY A 24 -16.04 -7.63 23.41
CA GLY A 24 -15.19 -8.53 22.64
C GLY A 24 -14.20 -7.83 21.69
N ARG A 25 -14.53 -6.67 21.13
CA ARG A 25 -13.65 -6.00 20.17
C ARG A 25 -12.37 -5.44 20.79
N ASP A 26 -12.44 -4.96 22.02
CA ASP A 26 -11.25 -4.44 22.72
C ASP A 26 -10.34 -5.59 23.15
N ASP A 27 -10.91 -6.71 23.60
CA ASP A 27 -10.17 -7.93 23.92
C ASP A 27 -9.53 -8.54 22.66
N ASP A 28 -10.27 -8.60 21.54
CA ASP A 28 -9.77 -9.09 20.25
C ASP A 28 -8.63 -8.19 19.73
N ARG A 29 -8.75 -6.86 19.89
CA ARG A 29 -7.70 -5.92 19.52
C ARG A 29 -6.45 -6.09 20.38
N ALA A 30 -6.62 -6.28 21.69
CA ALA A 30 -5.50 -6.51 22.61
C ALA A 30 -4.79 -7.83 22.28
N GLN A 31 -5.53 -8.87 21.97
CA GLN A 31 -5.00 -10.16 21.53
C GLN A 31 -4.25 -10.02 20.20
N ALA A 32 -4.82 -9.31 19.23
CA ALA A 32 -4.15 -9.06 17.95
C ALA A 32 -2.86 -8.24 18.12
N LEU A 33 -2.84 -7.23 19.00
CA LEU A 33 -1.63 -6.48 19.32
C LEU A 33 -0.53 -7.38 19.88
N ALA A 34 -0.85 -8.23 20.86
CA ALA A 34 0.10 -9.18 21.42
C ALA A 34 0.57 -10.21 20.37
N GLY A 35 -0.31 -10.58 19.46
CA GLY A 35 -0.03 -11.53 18.38
C GLY A 35 0.99 -11.03 17.37
N LEU A 36 1.10 -9.70 17.14
CA LEU A 36 2.03 -9.16 16.16
C LEU A 36 3.49 -9.54 16.44
N ASP A 37 3.89 -9.61 17.70
CA ASP A 37 5.26 -9.90 18.13
C ASP A 37 5.42 -11.33 18.69
N ALA A 38 4.42 -12.20 18.49
CA ALA A 38 4.47 -13.57 18.97
C ALA A 38 5.58 -14.39 18.27
N ALA A 39 6.19 -15.32 19.01
CA ALA A 39 7.17 -16.25 18.45
C ALA A 39 6.57 -17.16 17.38
N ALA A 40 5.31 -17.58 17.57
CA ALA A 40 4.61 -18.43 16.62
C ALA A 40 4.17 -17.65 15.38
N VAL A 41 4.51 -18.17 14.21
CA VAL A 41 4.20 -17.56 12.88
C VAL A 41 2.68 -17.41 12.71
N GLU A 42 1.92 -18.42 13.15
CA GLU A 42 0.47 -18.45 13.03
C GLU A 42 -0.19 -17.29 13.79
N LEU A 43 0.36 -16.94 14.96
CA LEU A 43 -0.16 -15.83 15.76
C LEU A 43 0.18 -14.49 15.11
N ARG A 44 1.39 -14.33 14.57
CA ARG A 44 1.74 -13.10 13.80
C ARG A 44 0.87 -12.94 12.57
N ALA A 45 0.66 -14.03 11.81
CA ALA A 45 -0.21 -14.04 10.64
C ALA A 45 -1.66 -13.69 10.99
N ALA A 46 -2.22 -14.31 12.06
CA ALA A 46 -3.57 -14.04 12.53
C ALA A 46 -3.72 -12.57 12.97
N ALA A 47 -2.74 -12.02 13.67
CA ALA A 47 -2.73 -10.62 14.08
C ALA A 47 -2.75 -9.66 12.89
N VAL A 48 -1.89 -9.90 11.89
CA VAL A 48 -1.87 -9.10 10.65
C VAL A 48 -3.22 -9.17 9.93
N ILE A 49 -3.82 -10.36 9.80
CA ILE A 49 -5.14 -10.54 9.19
C ILE A 49 -6.21 -9.76 9.99
N TRP A 50 -6.16 -9.83 11.31
CA TRP A 50 -7.11 -9.13 12.16
C TRP A 50 -7.05 -7.61 11.92
N PHE A 51 -5.84 -7.00 11.93
CA PHE A 51 -5.66 -5.58 11.64
C PHE A 51 -6.08 -5.23 10.22
N ALA A 52 -5.75 -6.08 9.25
CA ALA A 52 -6.18 -5.91 7.87
C ALA A 52 -7.71 -5.86 7.73
N GLN A 53 -8.45 -6.63 8.53
CA GLN A 53 -9.91 -6.71 8.47
C GLN A 53 -10.62 -5.69 9.34
N ASN A 54 -10.10 -5.42 10.54
CA ASN A 54 -10.80 -4.66 11.58
C ASN A 54 -10.11 -3.34 11.94
N GLY A 55 -8.85 -3.15 11.55
CA GLY A 55 -8.06 -1.97 11.87
C GLY A 55 -8.51 -0.72 11.11
N VAL A 56 -8.05 0.42 11.57
CA VAL A 56 -8.21 1.73 10.93
C VAL A 56 -6.90 2.14 10.22
N ALA A 57 -6.96 3.15 9.37
CA ALA A 57 -5.77 3.60 8.63
C ALA A 57 -4.55 3.91 9.52
N ALA A 58 -4.77 4.41 10.74
CA ALA A 58 -3.70 4.71 11.70
C ALA A 58 -2.99 3.45 12.27
N ASP A 59 -3.59 2.27 12.12
CA ASP A 59 -2.99 1.00 12.53
C ASP A 59 -1.91 0.50 11.57
N ASP A 60 -1.69 1.19 10.45
CA ASP A 60 -0.64 0.87 9.49
C ASP A 60 0.75 0.77 10.14
N LYS A 61 1.03 1.63 11.14
CA LYS A 61 2.29 1.60 11.91
C LYS A 61 2.49 0.33 12.73
N LEU A 62 1.41 -0.35 13.11
CA LEU A 62 1.47 -1.62 13.84
C LEU A 62 1.81 -2.77 12.89
N VAL A 63 1.28 -2.74 11.67
CA VAL A 63 1.50 -3.78 10.66
C VAL A 63 2.81 -3.57 9.89
N LEU A 64 3.26 -2.32 9.74
CA LEU A 64 4.45 -1.94 8.97
C LEU A 64 5.71 -2.79 9.28
N PRO A 65 6.08 -3.08 10.56
CA PRO A 65 7.22 -3.92 10.87
C PRO A 65 7.11 -5.35 10.30
N ARG A 66 5.91 -5.85 10.09
CA ARG A 66 5.67 -7.21 9.54
C ARG A 66 5.97 -7.33 8.06
N LEU A 67 6.19 -6.22 7.34
CA LEU A 67 6.74 -6.25 5.97
C LEU A 67 8.15 -6.84 5.91
N GLY A 68 8.90 -6.78 7.02
CA GLY A 68 10.22 -7.38 7.18
C GLY A 68 10.20 -8.66 8.03
N ASP A 69 9.07 -9.31 8.24
CA ASP A 69 8.97 -10.54 9.04
C ASP A 69 9.86 -11.65 8.45
N GLU A 70 10.41 -12.51 9.31
CA GLU A 70 11.22 -13.64 8.88
C GLU A 70 10.44 -14.64 8.01
N ASP A 71 9.13 -14.79 8.27
CA ASP A 71 8.27 -15.69 7.52
C ASP A 71 7.68 -15.00 6.28
N PRO A 72 7.85 -15.59 5.08
CA PRO A 72 7.37 -14.99 3.84
C PRO A 72 5.85 -14.85 3.75
N MET A 73 5.09 -15.74 4.40
CA MET A 73 3.63 -15.64 4.43
C MET A 73 3.17 -14.42 5.25
N VAL A 74 3.83 -14.17 6.40
CA VAL A 74 3.53 -12.98 7.23
C VAL A 74 3.85 -11.70 6.46
N ARG A 75 4.98 -11.66 5.72
CA ARG A 75 5.33 -10.52 4.86
C ARG A 75 4.26 -10.25 3.80
N GLU A 76 3.81 -11.30 3.10
CA GLU A 76 2.78 -11.18 2.06
C GLU A 76 1.44 -10.70 2.65
N LEU A 77 1.05 -11.24 3.81
CA LEU A 77 -0.15 -10.79 4.53
C LEU A 77 -0.03 -9.34 4.99
N ALA A 78 1.16 -8.94 5.48
CA ALA A 78 1.41 -7.57 5.88
C ALA A 78 1.29 -6.59 4.71
N GLU A 79 1.86 -6.91 3.55
CA GLU A 79 1.73 -6.07 2.36
C GLU A 79 0.26 -5.88 1.95
N ARG A 80 -0.51 -6.96 1.88
CA ARG A 80 -1.96 -6.90 1.60
C ARG A 80 -2.70 -6.11 2.67
N GLY A 81 -2.36 -6.33 3.94
CA GLY A 81 -2.93 -5.62 5.08
C GLY A 81 -2.69 -4.13 5.02
N MET A 82 -1.49 -3.70 4.66
CA MET A 82 -1.15 -2.29 4.47
C MET A 82 -2.03 -1.63 3.40
N TRP A 83 -2.20 -2.28 2.24
CA TRP A 83 -3.10 -1.78 1.20
C TRP A 83 -4.56 -1.70 1.68
N MET A 84 -5.04 -2.68 2.42
CA MET A 84 -6.40 -2.67 2.98
C MET A 84 -6.58 -1.54 3.98
N LEU A 85 -5.62 -1.32 4.88
CA LEU A 85 -5.65 -0.24 5.87
C LEU A 85 -5.64 1.14 5.19
N TRP A 86 -4.76 1.34 4.22
CA TRP A 86 -4.65 2.61 3.50
C TRP A 86 -5.87 2.90 2.62
N SER A 87 -6.56 1.87 2.12
CA SER A 87 -7.75 2.03 1.29
C SER A 87 -9.01 2.42 2.07
N ARG A 88 -9.00 2.31 3.40
CA ARG A 88 -10.15 2.66 4.25
C ARG A 88 -10.17 4.15 4.54
N SER A 89 -11.15 4.83 4.00
CA SER A 89 -11.33 6.24 4.33
C SER A 89 -12.03 6.43 5.68
N GLY A 90 -12.83 5.47 6.12
CA GLY A 90 -13.74 5.57 7.27
C GLY A 90 -14.99 6.41 6.96
N ASP A 91 -15.33 6.55 5.68
CA ASP A 91 -16.51 7.25 5.18
C ASP A 91 -17.04 6.53 3.94
N ASP A 92 -18.23 5.93 4.06
CA ASP A 92 -18.82 5.09 3.01
C ASP A 92 -18.99 5.84 1.68
N ALA A 93 -19.29 7.15 1.74
CA ALA A 93 -19.45 7.97 0.54
C ALA A 93 -18.10 8.21 -0.16
N ILE A 94 -17.01 8.33 0.59
CA ILE A 94 -15.65 8.39 0.04
C ILE A 94 -15.25 7.03 -0.53
N ASP A 95 -15.53 5.95 0.18
CA ASP A 95 -15.19 4.59 -0.26
C ASP A 95 -15.94 4.22 -1.55
N ALA A 96 -17.21 4.67 -1.71
CA ALA A 96 -17.96 4.53 -2.95
C ALA A 96 -17.32 5.31 -4.12
N LEU A 97 -16.81 6.53 -3.87
CA LEU A 97 -16.05 7.29 -4.87
C LEU A 97 -14.71 6.62 -5.22
N MET A 98 -14.02 6.04 -4.24
CA MET A 98 -12.78 5.29 -4.50
C MET A 98 -13.05 4.09 -5.41
N THR A 99 -14.12 3.34 -5.17
CA THR A 99 -14.54 2.23 -6.02
C THR A 99 -14.88 2.72 -7.43
N LYS A 100 -15.71 3.76 -7.56
CA LYS A 100 -16.04 4.35 -8.85
C LYS A 100 -14.79 4.77 -9.65
N GLY A 101 -13.85 5.48 -9.01
CA GLY A 101 -12.61 5.88 -9.67
C GLY A 101 -11.75 4.68 -10.09
N GLN A 102 -11.78 3.59 -9.33
CA GLN A 102 -11.09 2.36 -9.70
C GLN A 102 -11.71 1.69 -10.94
N ASP A 103 -13.05 1.68 -11.06
CA ASP A 103 -13.76 1.18 -12.24
C ASP A 103 -13.45 2.03 -13.48
N GLU A 104 -13.42 3.35 -13.32
CA GLU A 104 -13.05 4.31 -14.39
C GLU A 104 -11.60 4.10 -14.85
N LEU A 105 -10.65 3.86 -13.92
CA LEU A 105 -9.29 3.46 -14.26
C LEU A 105 -9.23 2.13 -15.03
N GLY A 106 -10.01 1.15 -14.58
CA GLY A 106 -10.12 -0.15 -15.25
C GLY A 106 -10.68 -0.03 -16.67
N ALA A 107 -11.64 0.86 -16.88
CA ALA A 107 -12.19 1.22 -18.19
C ALA A 107 -11.26 2.10 -19.03
N ARG A 108 -10.09 2.51 -18.50
CA ARG A 108 -9.14 3.45 -19.11
C ARG A 108 -9.72 4.85 -19.35
N ASP A 109 -10.79 5.20 -18.66
CA ASP A 109 -11.31 6.58 -18.62
C ASP A 109 -10.56 7.39 -17.55
N PHE A 110 -9.32 7.74 -17.91
CA PHE A 110 -8.42 8.42 -16.98
C PHE A 110 -8.94 9.82 -16.60
N ALA A 111 -9.64 10.49 -17.51
CA ALA A 111 -10.22 11.81 -17.25
C ALA A 111 -11.33 11.72 -16.20
N ALA A 112 -12.23 10.75 -16.31
CA ALA A 112 -13.27 10.49 -15.32
C ALA A 112 -12.65 10.11 -13.97
N ALA A 113 -11.66 9.19 -13.94
CA ALA A 113 -10.98 8.79 -12.72
C ALA A 113 -10.30 9.97 -12.00
N ILE A 114 -9.63 10.87 -12.75
CA ILE A 114 -9.03 12.10 -12.21
C ILE A 114 -10.11 12.99 -11.58
N ALA A 115 -11.25 13.16 -12.22
CA ALA A 115 -12.35 13.95 -11.69
C ALA A 115 -12.91 13.33 -10.41
N THR A 116 -13.16 12.02 -10.41
CA THR A 116 -13.68 11.28 -9.26
C THR A 116 -12.72 11.33 -8.06
N TYR A 117 -11.42 11.08 -8.26
CA TYR A 117 -10.45 11.20 -7.17
C TYR A 117 -10.21 12.66 -6.73
N SER A 118 -10.40 13.64 -7.60
CA SER A 118 -10.38 15.05 -7.20
C SER A 118 -11.52 15.38 -6.26
N GLU A 119 -12.69 14.78 -6.45
CA GLU A 119 -13.81 14.91 -5.52
C GLU A 119 -13.52 14.22 -4.17
N VAL A 120 -12.89 13.05 -4.17
CA VAL A 120 -12.39 12.40 -2.94
C VAL A 120 -11.47 13.35 -2.16
N ILE A 121 -10.49 13.93 -2.83
CA ILE A 121 -9.51 14.84 -2.23
C ILE A 121 -10.21 16.10 -1.69
N ARG A 122 -11.16 16.66 -2.41
CA ARG A 122 -11.93 17.84 -1.98
C ARG A 122 -12.70 17.56 -0.70
N ARG A 123 -13.34 16.37 -0.59
CA ARG A 123 -14.14 15.98 0.59
C ARG A 123 -13.26 15.56 1.75
N LYS A 124 -12.16 14.85 1.49
CA LYS A 124 -11.27 14.27 2.51
C LYS A 124 -9.80 14.52 2.19
N PRO A 125 -9.32 15.77 2.29
CA PRO A 125 -7.96 16.14 1.87
C PRO A 125 -6.84 15.46 2.68
N ALA A 126 -7.14 14.96 3.88
CA ALA A 126 -6.19 14.19 4.71
C ALA A 126 -6.03 12.73 4.27
N PHE A 127 -6.91 12.22 3.41
CA PHE A 127 -6.91 10.82 2.98
C PHE A 127 -5.83 10.60 1.90
N ALA A 128 -4.70 10.00 2.30
CA ALA A 128 -3.52 9.84 1.44
C ALA A 128 -3.81 9.02 0.18
N GLU A 129 -4.63 7.96 0.30
CA GLU A 129 -4.93 7.06 -0.82
C GLU A 129 -5.71 7.76 -1.95
N GLY A 130 -6.53 8.76 -1.64
CA GLY A 130 -7.19 9.58 -2.66
C GLY A 130 -6.18 10.30 -3.57
N TRP A 131 -5.10 10.85 -2.98
CA TRP A 131 -3.99 11.45 -3.71
C TRP A 131 -3.21 10.40 -4.50
N ASN A 132 -2.93 9.23 -3.89
CA ASN A 132 -2.21 8.13 -4.54
C ASN A 132 -2.94 7.61 -5.78
N LYS A 133 -4.24 7.41 -5.69
CA LYS A 133 -5.06 6.97 -6.84
C LYS A 133 -5.13 8.02 -7.94
N ARG A 134 -5.23 9.32 -7.59
CA ARG A 134 -5.19 10.37 -8.59
C ARG A 134 -3.80 10.50 -9.24
N ALA A 135 -2.72 10.32 -8.47
CA ALA A 135 -1.38 10.25 -9.01
C ALA A 135 -1.25 9.13 -10.06
N THR A 136 -1.80 7.95 -9.76
CA THR A 136 -1.85 6.84 -10.72
C THR A 136 -2.65 7.20 -11.97
N ALA A 137 -3.80 7.84 -11.83
CA ALA A 137 -4.60 8.29 -12.97
C ALA A 137 -3.85 9.30 -13.84
N TYR A 138 -3.18 10.29 -13.24
CA TYR A 138 -2.32 11.24 -13.96
C TYR A 138 -1.15 10.55 -14.67
N PHE A 139 -0.50 9.57 -14.01
CA PHE A 139 0.58 8.81 -14.63
C PHE A 139 0.10 8.07 -15.88
N LEU A 140 -1.03 7.37 -15.80
CA LEU A 140 -1.61 6.64 -16.92
C LEU A 140 -2.11 7.56 -18.05
N ASN A 141 -2.43 8.81 -17.72
CA ASN A 141 -2.82 9.86 -18.68
C ASN A 141 -1.62 10.69 -19.18
N ASP A 142 -0.39 10.25 -18.93
CA ASP A 142 0.88 10.92 -19.29
C ASP A 142 1.05 12.34 -18.68
N GLU A 143 0.32 12.65 -17.63
CA GLU A 143 0.40 13.92 -16.90
C GLU A 143 1.44 13.86 -15.76
N LEU A 144 2.68 13.51 -16.10
CA LEU A 144 3.74 13.13 -15.15
C LEU A 144 4.02 14.19 -14.07
N LYS A 145 3.97 15.48 -14.42
CA LYS A 145 4.20 16.57 -13.45
C LYS A 145 3.12 16.62 -12.37
N ARG A 146 1.85 16.40 -12.76
CA ARG A 146 0.73 16.38 -11.83
C ARG A 146 0.76 15.12 -10.96
N SER A 147 1.16 13.99 -11.55
CA SER A 147 1.38 12.75 -10.81
C SER A 147 2.44 12.92 -9.72
N LEU A 148 3.60 13.53 -10.02
CA LEU A 148 4.63 13.83 -9.02
C LEU A 148 4.09 14.73 -7.90
N ALA A 149 3.35 15.79 -8.24
CA ALA A 149 2.78 16.69 -7.24
C ALA A 149 1.80 15.96 -6.28
N ASP A 150 1.03 15.01 -6.80
CA ASP A 150 0.15 14.19 -5.96
C ASP A 150 0.93 13.18 -5.13
N CYS A 151 1.99 12.56 -5.66
CA CYS A 151 2.91 11.74 -4.87
C CYS A 151 3.51 12.54 -3.70
N ASP A 152 3.89 13.81 -3.90
CA ASP A 152 4.34 14.70 -2.81
C ASP A 152 3.27 14.85 -1.73
N GLN A 153 1.99 14.93 -2.12
CA GLN A 153 0.87 15.00 -1.16
C GLN A 153 0.68 13.71 -0.39
N VAL A 154 0.89 12.55 -1.04
CA VAL A 154 0.88 11.24 -0.36
C VAL A 154 1.98 11.19 0.68
N MET A 155 3.24 11.50 0.31
CA MET A 155 4.39 11.41 1.21
C MET A 155 4.30 12.36 2.42
N LYS A 156 3.65 13.51 2.28
CA LYS A 156 3.36 14.41 3.41
C LYS A 156 2.40 13.82 4.43
N ARG A 157 1.48 12.94 4.00
CA ARG A 157 0.44 12.32 4.83
C ARG A 157 0.86 10.95 5.35
N ASN A 158 1.55 10.20 4.53
CA ASN A 158 2.05 8.86 4.83
C ASN A 158 3.46 8.68 4.26
N PRO A 159 4.51 8.96 5.05
CA PRO A 159 5.90 8.84 4.61
C PRO A 159 6.36 7.41 4.33
N TYR A 160 5.58 6.41 4.73
CA TYR A 160 5.84 4.99 4.49
C TYR A 160 5.06 4.40 3.32
N HIS A 161 4.41 5.24 2.51
CA HIS A 161 3.57 4.78 1.41
C HIS A 161 4.42 4.25 0.26
N PHE A 162 4.78 2.97 0.32
CA PHE A 162 5.67 2.34 -0.66
C PHE A 162 5.12 2.36 -2.10
N GLY A 163 3.78 2.41 -2.28
CA GLY A 163 3.17 2.59 -3.59
C GLY A 163 3.50 3.95 -4.21
N ALA A 164 3.43 5.04 -3.43
CA ALA A 164 3.81 6.37 -3.90
C ALA A 164 5.31 6.46 -4.18
N LEU A 165 6.15 5.86 -3.33
CA LEU A 165 7.61 5.76 -3.57
C LEU A 165 7.90 4.99 -4.87
N SER A 166 7.20 3.88 -5.12
CA SER A 166 7.32 3.14 -6.39
C SER A 166 6.86 3.98 -7.57
N GLY A 167 5.77 4.75 -7.41
CA GLY A 167 5.25 5.68 -8.41
C GLY A 167 6.26 6.76 -8.81
N TYR A 168 6.94 7.38 -7.84
CA TYR A 168 8.05 8.30 -8.16
C TYR A 168 9.11 7.65 -9.03
N GLY A 169 9.56 6.45 -8.64
CA GLY A 169 10.55 5.71 -9.41
C GLY A 169 10.11 5.45 -10.84
N GLN A 170 8.85 5.06 -11.03
CA GLN A 170 8.28 4.82 -12.35
C GLN A 170 8.23 6.10 -13.20
N ILE A 171 7.80 7.22 -12.61
CA ILE A 171 7.73 8.52 -13.30
C ILE A 171 9.12 8.99 -13.70
N TYR A 172 10.10 8.96 -12.77
CA TYR A 172 11.46 9.36 -13.07
C TYR A 172 12.12 8.47 -14.12
N PHE A 173 11.82 7.15 -14.11
CA PHE A 173 12.29 6.24 -15.14
C PHE A 173 11.75 6.62 -16.53
N GLN A 174 10.44 6.92 -16.64
CA GLN A 174 9.82 7.38 -17.88
C GLN A 174 10.43 8.73 -18.37
N GLN A 175 10.79 9.60 -17.44
CA GLN A 175 11.51 10.85 -17.73
C GLN A 175 13.00 10.65 -18.03
N LYS A 176 13.51 9.42 -18.07
CA LYS A 176 14.93 9.07 -18.23
C LYS A 176 15.86 9.64 -17.14
N GLN A 177 15.30 10.01 -15.99
CA GLN A 177 16.03 10.40 -14.78
C GLN A 177 16.36 9.16 -13.95
N TYR A 178 17.20 8.29 -14.50
CA TYR A 178 17.43 6.93 -13.97
C TYR A 178 18.04 6.90 -12.58
N ASP A 179 18.87 7.88 -12.25
CA ASP A 179 19.44 8.06 -10.91
C ASP A 179 18.34 8.25 -9.85
N LYS A 180 17.39 9.15 -10.12
CA LYS A 180 16.25 9.38 -9.23
C LYS A 180 15.31 8.18 -9.19
N ALA A 181 15.07 7.52 -10.32
CA ALA A 181 14.25 6.32 -10.35
C ALA A 181 14.80 5.24 -9.41
N ILE A 182 16.13 5.00 -9.46
CA ILE A 182 16.83 4.06 -8.57
C ILE A 182 16.66 4.48 -7.10
N GLU A 183 16.92 5.76 -6.79
CA GLU A 183 16.80 6.29 -5.42
C GLU A 183 15.41 6.01 -4.83
N TYR A 184 14.34 6.34 -5.56
CA TYR A 184 12.98 6.18 -5.06
C TYR A 184 12.57 4.71 -4.95
N TRP A 185 12.98 3.85 -5.87
CA TRP A 185 12.72 2.41 -5.76
C TRP A 185 13.50 1.77 -4.61
N GLU A 186 14.74 2.19 -4.34
CA GLU A 186 15.49 1.75 -3.16
C GLU A 186 14.82 2.23 -1.86
N ARG A 187 14.27 3.44 -1.85
CA ARG A 187 13.46 3.92 -0.71
C ARG A 187 12.18 3.10 -0.53
N ALA A 188 11.50 2.72 -1.61
CA ALA A 188 10.34 1.84 -1.54
C ALA A 188 10.71 0.47 -0.95
N LEU A 189 11.84 -0.12 -1.39
CA LEU A 189 12.34 -1.40 -0.87
C LEU A 189 12.78 -1.33 0.61
N LYS A 190 13.23 -0.17 1.10
CA LYS A 190 13.50 0.02 2.53
C LYS A 190 12.24 -0.06 3.39
N VAL A 191 11.10 0.34 2.85
CA VAL A 191 9.80 0.25 3.53
C VAL A 191 9.21 -1.15 3.37
N ASN A 192 9.18 -1.65 2.13
CA ASN A 192 8.67 -2.98 1.81
C ASN A 192 9.68 -3.76 0.95
N PRO A 193 10.48 -4.65 1.57
CA PRO A 193 11.48 -5.45 0.85
C PRO A 193 10.89 -6.44 -0.16
N ASN A 194 9.57 -6.70 -0.11
CA ASN A 194 8.91 -7.70 -0.96
C ASN A 194 8.46 -7.16 -2.32
N LEU A 195 8.57 -5.84 -2.53
CA LEU A 195 8.28 -5.23 -3.83
C LEU A 195 9.24 -5.77 -4.89
N GLY A 196 8.74 -6.33 -5.96
CA GLY A 196 9.54 -6.90 -7.05
C GLY A 196 10.32 -5.86 -7.88
N LEU A 197 10.98 -4.89 -7.23
CA LEU A 197 11.63 -3.74 -7.89
C LEU A 197 13.10 -3.98 -8.26
N ALA A 198 13.68 -5.11 -7.87
CA ALA A 198 15.11 -5.39 -8.14
C ALA A 198 15.44 -5.35 -9.64
N SER A 199 14.60 -5.94 -10.48
CA SER A 199 14.76 -5.93 -11.94
C SER A 199 14.64 -4.52 -12.52
N ASN A 200 13.72 -3.72 -12.01
CA ASN A 200 13.52 -2.32 -12.45
C ASN A 200 14.78 -1.49 -12.14
N ILE A 201 15.35 -1.66 -10.93
CA ILE A 201 16.59 -0.99 -10.52
C ILE A 201 17.76 -1.41 -11.40
N GLU A 202 17.88 -2.71 -11.72
CA GLU A 202 18.94 -3.20 -12.59
C GLU A 202 18.84 -2.60 -13.99
N VAL A 203 17.65 -2.58 -14.58
CA VAL A 203 17.39 -1.94 -15.87
C VAL A 203 17.74 -0.46 -15.83
N ALA A 204 17.33 0.26 -14.79
CA ALA A 204 17.64 1.68 -14.64
C ALA A 204 19.14 1.94 -14.52
N ARG A 205 19.88 1.11 -13.78
CA ARG A 205 21.35 1.20 -13.68
C ARG A 205 22.04 1.00 -15.02
N LYS A 206 21.58 0.03 -15.82
CA LYS A 206 22.07 -0.21 -17.17
C LYS A 206 21.83 1.00 -18.08
N MET A 207 20.62 1.57 -18.06
CA MET A 207 20.27 2.75 -18.85
C MET A 207 21.07 3.99 -18.43
N LEU A 208 21.31 4.18 -17.14
CA LEU A 208 22.15 5.24 -16.60
C LEU A 208 23.60 5.13 -17.11
N GLY A 209 24.16 3.91 -17.12
CA GLY A 209 25.50 3.67 -17.66
C GLY A 209 25.61 3.95 -19.15
N GLN A 210 24.58 3.64 -19.92
CA GLN A 210 24.53 3.93 -21.37
C GLN A 210 24.41 5.44 -21.64
N SER A 211 23.56 6.15 -20.92
CA SER A 211 23.37 7.59 -21.09
C SER A 211 24.66 8.39 -20.81
N ARG A 212 25.44 7.98 -19.80
CA ARG A 212 26.74 8.60 -19.48
C ARG A 212 27.77 8.39 -20.58
N LYS A 213 27.80 7.21 -21.22
CA LYS A 213 28.73 6.91 -22.32
C LYS A 213 28.40 7.68 -23.63
N SER A 214 27.14 7.99 -23.85
CA SER A 214 26.71 8.75 -25.03
C SER A 214 26.89 10.28 -24.89
N SER A 215 27.21 10.75 -23.67
CA SER A 215 27.43 12.17 -23.36
C SER A 215 28.92 12.56 -23.28
N THR A 216 29.82 11.56 -23.45
CA THR A 216 31.29 11.72 -23.56
C THR A 216 31.72 11.51 -25.01
#